data_56daf429d4e50a8862a623631e380558
#
_entry.id   56daf429d4e50a8862a623631e380558
#
_cell.length_a   1.000
_cell.length_b   1.000
_cell.length_c   1.000
_cell.angle_alpha   90.00
_cell.angle_beta   90.00
_cell.angle_gamma   90.00
#
_symmetry.space_group_name_H-M   'P 1'
#
loop_
_entity.id
_entity.type
_entity.pdbx_description
1 polymer ?
#
loop_
_entity_poly.entity_id
_entity_poly.type
_entity_poly.pdbx_seq_one_letter_code
_entity_poly.pdbx_strand_id
1 'polypeptide(L)'
;HTNDAAGAVTRLRDMGVEPFLLASTLRLVVAQRLVRRLCPHCRIEETADRATARLIGAEEGVRVWRPHGCADCGSTGYVGRIGLYETLTVDEKVRRLIASGADEDAVFDAAFARGGTLADRARALVLEGVTSVEEALRVARQETAAEEVAA
;
A
#
# COMPACT_ATOMS: atom_id res chain seq x y z
N HIS A 1 -0.45 -11.17 11.24
CA HIS A 1 -0.31 -10.42 10.01
C HIS A 1 -1.03 -9.08 10.16
N THR A 2 -0.37 -8.00 9.81
CA THR A 2 -0.97 -6.66 9.71
C THR A 2 -0.89 -6.22 8.26
N ASN A 3 -1.94 -5.58 7.75
CA ASN A 3 -2.02 -5.20 6.34
C ASN A 3 -1.41 -3.83 6.08
N ASP A 4 -1.63 -2.91 6.98
CA ASP A 4 -1.23 -1.53 6.94
C ASP A 4 -0.76 -1.02 8.32
N ALA A 5 -0.44 0.26 8.41
CA ALA A 5 0.07 0.85 9.64
C ALA A 5 -1.01 1.06 10.71
N ALA A 6 -2.27 1.29 10.34
CA ALA A 6 -3.38 1.44 11.29
C ALA A 6 -3.74 0.10 11.91
N GLY A 7 -3.81 -0.96 11.10
CA GLY A 7 -4.04 -2.33 11.57
C GLY A 7 -2.96 -2.82 12.54
N ALA A 8 -1.72 -2.34 12.40
CA ALA A 8 -0.69 -2.65 13.38
C ALA A 8 -1.00 -2.08 14.77
N VAL A 9 -1.59 -0.89 14.86
CA VAL A 9 -2.03 -0.30 16.13
C VAL A 9 -3.17 -1.11 16.74
N THR A 10 -4.17 -1.46 15.94
CA THR A 10 -5.29 -2.31 16.35
C THR A 10 -4.79 -3.67 16.85
N ARG A 11 -3.86 -4.28 16.13
CA ARG A 11 -3.29 -5.58 16.52
C ARG A 11 -2.57 -5.54 17.87
N LEU A 12 -1.81 -4.48 18.16
CA LEU A 12 -1.17 -4.31 19.47
C LEU A 12 -2.21 -4.22 20.59
N ARG A 13 -3.33 -3.51 20.35
CA ARG A 13 -4.44 -3.43 21.30
C ARG A 13 -5.08 -4.80 21.53
N ASP A 14 -5.33 -5.57 20.48
CA ASP A 14 -5.89 -6.92 20.56
C ASP A 14 -4.98 -7.90 21.32
N MET A 15 -3.68 -7.65 21.29
CA MET A 15 -2.71 -8.37 22.09
C MET A 15 -2.68 -7.94 23.58
N GLY A 16 -3.57 -7.05 23.98
CA GLY A 16 -3.74 -6.61 25.37
C GLY A 16 -2.89 -5.41 25.77
N VAL A 17 -2.31 -4.67 24.80
CA VAL A 17 -1.61 -3.42 25.14
C VAL A 17 -2.63 -2.32 25.35
N GLU A 18 -2.61 -1.70 26.51
CA GLU A 18 -3.54 -0.65 26.88
C GLU A 18 -3.45 0.56 25.94
N PRO A 19 -4.58 1.12 25.45
CA PRO A 19 -4.62 2.23 24.52
C PRO A 19 -3.80 3.45 24.95
N PHE A 20 -3.80 3.79 26.23
CA PHE A 20 -3.04 4.93 26.76
C PHE A 20 -1.53 4.73 26.67
N LEU A 21 -1.05 3.47 26.79
CA LEU A 21 0.38 3.14 26.64
C LEU A 21 0.78 3.28 25.17
N LEU A 22 -0.03 2.77 24.24
CA LEU A 22 0.19 2.94 22.80
C LEU A 22 0.25 4.43 22.44
N ALA A 23 -0.74 5.21 22.88
CA ALA A 23 -0.82 6.64 22.59
C ALA A 23 0.37 7.43 23.15
N SER A 24 0.91 7.03 24.31
CA SER A 24 2.04 7.73 24.96
C SER A 24 3.39 7.36 24.37
N THR A 25 3.54 6.12 23.85
CA THR A 25 4.83 5.57 23.43
C THR A 25 5.04 5.57 21.93
N LEU A 26 3.99 5.28 21.13
CA LEU A 26 4.11 5.27 19.68
C LEU A 26 4.39 6.67 19.14
N ARG A 27 5.31 6.73 18.18
CA ARG A 27 5.67 7.95 17.44
C ARG A 27 5.43 7.79 15.95
N LEU A 28 5.71 6.61 15.47
CA LEU A 28 5.68 6.26 14.05
C LEU A 28 5.35 4.78 13.91
N VAL A 29 4.51 4.45 12.93
CA VAL A 29 4.29 3.08 12.49
C VAL A 29 4.59 3.04 11.00
N VAL A 30 5.34 2.05 10.56
CA VAL A 30 5.70 1.88 9.15
C VAL A 30 5.21 0.51 8.68
N ALA A 31 4.33 0.49 7.70
CA ALA A 31 4.00 -0.71 6.96
C ALA A 31 4.83 -0.78 5.66
N GLN A 32 5.24 -2.00 5.30
CA GLN A 32 6.04 -2.25 4.11
C GLN A 32 5.46 -3.39 3.29
N ARG A 33 5.47 -3.21 1.96
CA ARG A 33 5.20 -4.26 0.99
C ARG A 33 6.28 -4.27 -0.08
N LEU A 34 6.49 -5.40 -0.71
CA LEU A 34 7.41 -5.54 -1.83
C LEU A 34 6.64 -5.84 -3.11
N VAL A 35 6.91 -5.06 -4.15
CA VAL A 35 6.43 -5.31 -5.51
C VAL A 35 7.59 -5.62 -6.45
N ARG A 36 7.34 -6.42 -7.46
CA ARG A 36 8.35 -6.71 -8.49
C ARG A 36 8.56 -5.49 -9.38
N ARG A 37 9.81 -5.24 -9.76
CA ARG A 37 10.15 -4.19 -10.71
C ARG A 37 10.07 -4.73 -12.14
N LEU A 38 9.44 -3.98 -13.02
CA LEU A 38 9.45 -4.29 -14.45
C LEU A 38 10.88 -4.31 -14.99
N CYS A 39 11.16 -5.26 -15.85
CA CYS A 39 12.42 -5.32 -16.54
C CYS A 39 12.55 -4.11 -17.48
N PRO A 40 13.58 -3.27 -17.35
CA PRO A 40 13.72 -2.07 -18.17
C PRO A 40 13.98 -2.38 -19.65
N HIS A 41 14.50 -3.58 -19.95
CA HIS A 41 14.84 -4.00 -21.32
C HIS A 41 13.64 -4.51 -22.13
N CYS A 42 12.59 -5.00 -21.46
CA CYS A 42 11.48 -5.62 -22.18
C CYS A 42 10.09 -5.18 -21.76
N ARG A 43 9.97 -4.24 -20.81
CA ARG A 43 8.65 -3.70 -20.49
C ARG A 43 8.04 -3.03 -21.71
N ILE A 44 6.75 -3.22 -21.93
CA ILE A 44 6.00 -2.64 -23.04
C ILE A 44 5.12 -1.52 -22.51
N GLU A 45 5.23 -0.36 -23.11
CA GLU A 45 4.35 0.78 -22.83
C GLU A 45 2.97 0.52 -23.43
N GLU A 46 1.93 0.81 -22.68
CA GLU A 46 0.53 0.71 -23.08
C GLU A 46 -0.24 1.93 -22.60
N THR A 47 -1.37 2.18 -23.23
CA THR A 47 -2.32 3.19 -22.79
C THR A 47 -3.40 2.50 -21.96
N ALA A 48 -3.61 2.96 -20.72
CA ALA A 48 -4.62 2.41 -19.85
C ALA A 48 -6.01 2.67 -20.43
N ASP A 49 -6.78 1.61 -20.63
CA ASP A 49 -8.20 1.72 -20.89
C ASP A 49 -8.96 2.22 -19.66
N ARG A 50 -10.24 2.54 -19.84
CA ARG A 50 -11.09 3.05 -18.77
C ARG A 50 -11.16 2.12 -17.55
N ALA A 51 -11.17 0.81 -17.76
CA ALA A 51 -11.23 -0.16 -16.68
C ALA A 51 -9.93 -0.18 -15.86
N THR A 52 -8.79 -0.26 -16.54
CA THR A 52 -7.46 -0.22 -15.93
C THR A 52 -7.21 1.10 -15.20
N ALA A 53 -7.54 2.24 -15.84
CA ALA A 53 -7.39 3.56 -15.23
C ALA A 53 -8.21 3.68 -13.93
N ARG A 54 -9.45 3.19 -13.94
CA ARG A 54 -10.30 3.16 -12.74
C ARG A 54 -9.71 2.31 -11.61
N LEU A 55 -9.13 1.15 -11.92
CA LEU A 55 -8.52 0.27 -10.92
C LEU A 55 -7.34 0.90 -10.19
N ILE A 56 -6.57 1.75 -10.88
CA ILE A 56 -5.43 2.45 -10.28
C ILE A 56 -5.76 3.89 -9.86
N GLY A 57 -7.02 4.31 -9.95
CA GLY A 57 -7.45 5.67 -9.61
C GLY A 57 -6.83 6.75 -10.49
N ALA A 58 -6.60 6.46 -11.79
CA ALA A 58 -6.02 7.38 -12.76
C ALA A 58 -7.04 7.77 -13.83
N GLU A 59 -6.64 8.70 -14.72
CA GLU A 59 -7.45 9.07 -15.90
C GLU A 59 -7.26 8.06 -17.03
N GLU A 60 -8.33 7.87 -17.82
CA GLU A 60 -8.27 7.08 -19.05
C GLU A 60 -7.21 7.66 -20.00
N GLY A 61 -6.46 6.80 -20.66
CA GLY A 61 -5.41 7.21 -21.57
C GLY A 61 -4.04 7.44 -20.92
N VAL A 62 -3.92 7.29 -19.59
CA VAL A 62 -2.62 7.39 -18.91
C VAL A 62 -1.69 6.27 -19.36
N ARG A 63 -0.39 6.57 -19.44
CA ARG A 63 0.63 5.57 -19.77
C ARG A 63 0.87 4.63 -18.61
N VAL A 64 0.90 3.35 -18.90
CA VAL A 64 1.25 2.25 -18.00
C VAL A 64 2.19 1.29 -18.71
N TRP A 65 2.78 0.36 -17.99
CA TRP A 65 3.69 -0.62 -18.57
C TRP A 65 3.33 -2.02 -18.12
N ARG A 66 3.49 -2.98 -19.02
CA ARG A 66 3.30 -4.40 -18.70
C ARG A 66 4.59 -5.19 -18.87
N PRO A 67 4.72 -6.32 -18.16
CA PRO A 67 5.83 -7.24 -18.38
C PRO A 67 5.72 -7.92 -19.73
N HIS A 68 6.87 -8.20 -20.36
CA HIS A 68 6.90 -8.99 -21.59
C HIS A 68 7.71 -10.28 -21.40
N GLY A 69 8.97 -10.15 -21.00
CA GLY A 69 9.91 -11.23 -20.84
C GLY A 69 11.05 -11.16 -21.90
N CYS A 70 12.27 -11.34 -21.45
CA CYS A 70 13.46 -11.43 -22.28
C CYS A 70 14.54 -12.28 -21.59
N ALA A 71 15.68 -12.50 -22.25
CA ALA A 71 16.78 -13.27 -21.67
C ALA A 71 17.31 -12.65 -20.35
N ASP A 72 17.40 -11.31 -20.27
CA ASP A 72 17.95 -10.61 -19.09
C ASP A 72 17.10 -10.79 -17.83
N CYS A 73 15.81 -11.00 -17.99
CA CYS A 73 14.89 -11.24 -16.86
C CYS A 73 14.47 -12.70 -16.72
N GLY A 74 15.08 -13.63 -17.45
CA GLY A 74 14.67 -15.03 -17.45
C GLY A 74 13.24 -15.24 -17.91
N SER A 75 12.81 -14.47 -18.90
CA SER A 75 11.45 -14.50 -19.49
C SER A 75 10.32 -14.13 -18.52
N THR A 76 10.62 -13.58 -17.34
CA THR A 76 9.59 -13.21 -16.35
C THR A 76 8.98 -11.84 -16.57
N GLY A 77 9.67 -10.95 -17.29
CA GLY A 77 9.30 -9.54 -17.42
C GLY A 77 9.63 -8.68 -16.21
N TYR A 78 10.25 -9.24 -15.15
CA TYR A 78 10.58 -8.55 -13.90
C TYR A 78 12.03 -8.78 -13.48
N VAL A 79 12.64 -7.76 -12.85
CA VAL A 79 14.00 -7.83 -12.28
C VAL A 79 14.03 -7.14 -10.92
N GLY A 80 14.25 -7.92 -9.88
CA GLY A 80 14.30 -7.41 -8.50
C GLY A 80 12.95 -6.96 -7.96
N ARG A 81 13.00 -6.33 -6.78
CA ARG A 81 11.84 -5.81 -6.06
C ARG A 81 12.10 -4.39 -5.57
N ILE A 82 11.02 -3.67 -5.29
CA ILE A 82 11.07 -2.34 -4.66
C ILE A 82 10.09 -2.31 -3.49
N GLY A 83 10.48 -1.62 -2.41
CA GLY A 83 9.62 -1.44 -1.23
C GLY A 83 8.60 -0.35 -1.46
N LEU A 84 7.36 -0.65 -1.07
CA LEU A 84 6.31 0.33 -0.82
C LEU A 84 6.29 0.58 0.67
N TYR A 85 6.19 1.81 1.07
CA TYR A 85 6.16 2.21 2.48
C TYR A 85 4.97 3.11 2.75
N GLU A 86 4.22 2.76 3.76
CA GLU A 86 3.18 3.58 4.35
C GLU A 86 3.64 3.99 5.73
N THR A 87 3.51 5.26 6.05
CA THR A 87 4.04 5.81 7.30
C THR A 87 2.94 6.54 8.04
N LEU A 88 2.49 5.96 9.15
CA LEU A 88 1.56 6.55 10.08
C LEU A 88 2.35 7.33 11.15
N THR A 89 2.27 8.65 11.10
CA THR A 89 2.83 9.51 12.15
C THR A 89 1.81 9.71 13.25
N VAL A 90 2.19 9.44 14.50
CA VAL A 90 1.32 9.61 15.67
C VAL A 90 1.38 11.07 16.11
N ASP A 91 0.68 11.93 15.36
CA ASP A 91 0.42 13.33 15.73
C ASP A 91 -0.60 13.43 16.87
N GLU A 92 -0.95 14.65 17.25
CA GLU A 92 -1.88 14.90 18.35
C GLU A 92 -3.31 14.38 18.07
N LYS A 93 -3.75 14.40 16.80
CA LYS A 93 -5.07 13.89 16.40
C LYS A 93 -5.10 12.37 16.48
N VAL A 94 -4.12 11.71 15.86
CA VAL A 94 -3.98 10.25 15.87
C VAL A 94 -3.79 9.74 17.30
N ARG A 95 -2.97 10.43 18.11
CA ARG A 95 -2.75 10.07 19.52
C ARG A 95 -4.03 10.05 20.32
N ARG A 96 -4.91 11.05 20.15
CA ARG A 96 -6.20 11.09 20.85
C ARG A 96 -7.11 9.94 20.44
N LEU A 97 -7.16 9.60 19.17
CA LEU A 97 -7.93 8.46 18.68
C LEU A 97 -7.42 7.14 19.26
N ILE A 98 -6.12 6.92 19.25
CA ILE A 98 -5.52 5.73 19.88
C ILE A 98 -5.86 5.68 21.38
N ALA A 99 -5.70 6.79 22.10
CA ALA A 99 -5.95 6.85 23.54
C ALA A 99 -7.43 6.57 23.89
N SER A 100 -8.37 6.99 23.06
CA SER A 100 -9.81 6.72 23.23
C SER A 100 -10.23 5.31 22.83
N GLY A 101 -9.32 4.50 22.26
CA GLY A 101 -9.66 3.18 21.75
C GLY A 101 -10.50 3.22 20.48
N ALA A 102 -10.38 4.27 19.67
CA ALA A 102 -11.07 4.41 18.39
C ALA A 102 -10.81 3.19 17.49
N ASP A 103 -11.72 2.94 16.56
CA ASP A 103 -11.59 1.88 15.57
C ASP A 103 -10.43 2.16 14.58
N GLU A 104 -10.09 1.13 13.81
CA GLU A 104 -9.01 1.18 12.83
C GLU A 104 -9.27 2.21 11.75
N ASP A 105 -10.50 2.27 11.24
CA ASP A 105 -10.91 3.19 10.17
C ASP A 105 -10.73 4.66 10.60
N ALA A 106 -11.13 5.00 11.81
CA ALA A 106 -10.96 6.36 12.34
C ALA A 106 -9.48 6.75 12.46
N VAL A 107 -8.62 5.81 12.86
CA VAL A 107 -7.17 6.02 12.95
C VAL A 107 -6.59 6.16 11.54
N PHE A 108 -6.98 5.29 10.62
CA PHE A 108 -6.54 5.31 9.22
C PHE A 108 -6.92 6.63 8.54
N ASP A 109 -8.19 7.02 8.58
CA ASP A 109 -8.70 8.26 7.99
C ASP A 109 -7.98 9.50 8.54
N ALA A 110 -7.72 9.52 9.83
CA ALA A 110 -7.01 10.64 10.45
C ALA A 110 -5.55 10.71 10.01
N ALA A 111 -4.87 9.56 9.88
CA ALA A 111 -3.46 9.47 9.52
C ALA A 111 -3.22 9.75 8.04
N PHE A 112 -4.13 9.28 7.18
CA PHE A 112 -3.96 9.29 5.73
C PHE A 112 -4.92 10.24 4.99
N ALA A 113 -5.54 11.19 5.68
CA ALA A 113 -6.41 12.21 5.08
C ALA A 113 -5.77 12.98 3.90
N ARG A 114 -4.44 12.98 3.80
CA ARG A 114 -3.66 13.63 2.75
C ARG A 114 -2.99 12.63 1.79
N GLY A 115 -3.40 11.37 1.83
CA GLY A 115 -2.78 10.29 1.05
C GLY A 115 -1.51 9.75 1.74
N GLY A 116 -0.74 9.00 0.97
CA GLY A 116 0.50 8.37 1.45
C GLY A 116 0.31 6.91 1.86
N THR A 117 -0.83 6.32 1.51
CA THR A 117 -1.14 4.90 1.69
C THR A 117 -0.26 4.00 0.81
N LEU A 118 -0.23 2.71 1.12
CA LEU A 118 0.42 1.72 0.25
C LEU A 118 -0.15 1.75 -1.18
N ALA A 119 -1.47 1.94 -1.31
CA ALA A 119 -2.14 2.05 -2.61
C ALA A 119 -1.66 3.29 -3.40
N ASP A 120 -1.53 4.45 -2.74
CA ASP A 120 -1.00 5.66 -3.37
C ASP A 120 0.45 5.47 -3.86
N ARG A 121 1.27 4.79 -3.06
CA ARG A 121 2.66 4.48 -3.42
C ARG A 121 2.74 3.49 -4.58
N ALA A 122 1.90 2.45 -4.57
CA ALA A 122 1.82 1.50 -5.66
C ALA A 122 1.39 2.19 -6.97
N ARG A 123 0.36 3.05 -6.91
CA ARG A 123 -0.08 3.87 -8.04
C ARG A 123 1.05 4.73 -8.61
N ALA A 124 1.78 5.43 -7.76
CA ALA A 124 2.90 6.27 -8.21
C ALA A 124 3.93 5.44 -8.99
N LEU A 125 4.32 4.27 -8.49
CA LEU A 125 5.28 3.40 -9.17
C LEU A 125 4.73 2.81 -10.50
N VAL A 126 3.42 2.61 -10.62
CA VAL A 126 2.80 2.23 -11.90
C VAL A 126 2.92 3.35 -12.91
N LEU A 127 2.60 4.58 -12.52
CA LEU A 127 2.66 5.75 -13.40
C LEU A 127 4.09 6.11 -13.82
N GLU A 128 5.08 5.78 -13.00
CA GLU A 128 6.51 5.90 -13.30
C GLU A 128 7.03 4.74 -14.17
N GLY A 129 6.23 3.71 -14.40
CA GLY A 129 6.63 2.51 -15.14
C GLY A 129 7.64 1.64 -14.40
N VAL A 130 7.73 1.75 -13.08
CA VAL A 130 8.62 0.95 -12.24
C VAL A 130 8.03 -0.43 -11.98
N THR A 131 6.71 -0.50 -11.82
CA THR A 131 5.98 -1.75 -11.63
C THR A 131 4.76 -1.83 -12.56
N SER A 132 4.10 -2.98 -12.63
CA SER A 132 2.89 -3.15 -13.43
C SER A 132 1.63 -2.89 -12.60
N VAL A 133 0.51 -2.62 -13.30
CA VAL A 133 -0.81 -2.53 -12.70
C VAL A 133 -1.16 -3.79 -11.91
N GLU A 134 -0.84 -4.97 -12.46
CA GLU A 134 -1.09 -6.26 -11.80
C GLU A 134 -0.39 -6.37 -10.43
N GLU A 135 0.87 -5.96 -10.34
CA GLU A 135 1.62 -5.97 -9.07
C GLU A 135 1.04 -4.99 -8.06
N ALA A 136 0.62 -3.80 -8.50
CA ALA A 136 -0.02 -2.81 -7.64
C ALA A 136 -1.36 -3.32 -7.08
N LEU A 137 -2.18 -3.93 -7.93
CA LEU A 137 -3.46 -4.51 -7.51
C LEU A 137 -3.30 -5.71 -6.56
N ARG A 138 -2.21 -6.47 -6.70
CA ARG A 138 -1.89 -7.55 -5.76
C ARG A 138 -1.67 -7.03 -4.35
N VAL A 139 -1.04 -5.88 -4.20
CA VAL A 139 -0.87 -5.23 -2.89
C VAL A 139 -2.22 -4.79 -2.33
N ALA A 140 -3.03 -4.08 -3.12
CA ALA A 140 -4.35 -3.60 -2.72
C ALA A 140 -5.31 -4.74 -2.33
N ARG A 141 -5.27 -5.89 -3.04
CA ARG A 141 -6.10 -7.06 -2.71
C ARG A 141 -5.68 -7.76 -1.42
N GLN A 142 -4.43 -7.67 -1.03
CA GLN A 142 -3.98 -8.22 0.25
C GLN A 142 -4.50 -7.38 1.44
N GLU A 143 -4.82 -6.12 1.22
CA GLU A 143 -5.50 -5.26 2.18
C GLU A 143 -6.96 -5.72 2.37
N THR A 144 -7.71 -5.96 1.29
CA THR A 144 -9.14 -6.37 1.36
C THR A 144 -9.38 -7.82 1.78
N ALA A 145 -8.52 -8.76 1.39
CA ALA A 145 -8.69 -10.18 1.71
C ALA A 145 -8.49 -10.51 3.19
N ALA A 146 -7.85 -9.65 3.96
CA ALA A 146 -7.68 -9.87 5.39
C ALA A 146 -8.81 -9.27 6.22
N GLU A 147 -9.56 -8.30 5.70
CA GLU A 147 -10.81 -7.82 6.28
C GLU A 147 -11.90 -8.91 6.24
N GLU A 148 -11.96 -9.71 5.17
CA GLU A 148 -12.93 -10.80 5.04
C GLU A 148 -12.66 -12.01 5.96
N VAL A 149 -11.43 -12.20 6.43
CA VAL A 149 -11.06 -13.32 7.34
C VAL A 149 -11.22 -12.93 8.81
N ALA A 150 -11.33 -11.64 9.12
CA ALA A 150 -11.46 -11.12 10.48
C ALA A 150 -12.93 -10.84 10.91
N ALA A 151 -13.89 -11.00 10.00
CA ALA A 151 -15.34 -10.87 10.23
C ALA A 151 -16.00 -12.25 10.44
#